data_b3c166d87c1d2f1791a31797c43ed42c
#
_entry.id   b3c166d87c1d2f1791a31797c43ed42c
#
_cell.length_a   1.000
_cell.length_b   1.000
_cell.length_c   1.000
_cell.angle_alpha   90.00
_cell.angle_beta   90.00
_cell.angle_gamma   90.00
#
_symmetry.space_group_name_H-M   'P 1'
#
loop_
_entity.id
_entity.type
_entity.pdbx_description
1 polymer ?
#
loop_
_entity_poly.entity_id
_entity_poly.type
_entity_poly.pdbx_seq_one_letter_code
_entity_poly.pdbx_strand_id
1 'polypeptide(L)'
;MSGLREECGLFGVYSPEKSDLAKTTYYGLFALQHRGQENCGIVVNDDGVLKTYKDTGLVNDVFTQSILEDLGEGNMAVGHVRYGTTGGNERLNSQPIVINHHKGCMALAHNGNLVNSFELRKALETQGSIFHTTTDTEVIAYLITKERIACDSIETAIDRTMDKLE
;
A
#
# COMPACT_ATOMS: atom_id res chain seq x y z
N MET A 1 -32.37 -0.67 -3.24
CA MET A 1 -31.46 -0.67 -2.09
C MET A 1 -30.07 -0.93 -2.64
N SER A 2 -29.21 0.09 -2.70
CA SER A 2 -27.80 -0.11 -3.03
C SER A 2 -27.16 -0.80 -1.84
N GLY A 3 -26.88 -2.11 -1.97
CA GLY A 3 -26.10 -2.81 -0.97
C GLY A 3 -24.78 -2.11 -0.76
N LEU A 4 -24.36 -1.91 0.49
CA LEU A 4 -23.01 -1.52 0.86
C LEU A 4 -22.08 -2.49 0.13
N ARG A 5 -21.32 -1.99 -0.86
CA ARG A 5 -20.24 -2.75 -1.49
C ARG A 5 -19.10 -2.77 -0.50
N GLU A 6 -18.71 -3.95 -0.09
CA GLU A 6 -17.51 -4.14 0.72
C GLU A 6 -16.30 -3.86 -0.16
N GLU A 7 -15.50 -2.91 0.25
CA GLU A 7 -14.35 -2.44 -0.53
C GLU A 7 -13.13 -2.40 0.38
N CYS A 8 -12.10 -3.19 0.05
CA CYS A 8 -10.77 -3.20 0.65
C CYS A 8 -10.70 -2.96 2.18
N GLY A 9 -9.67 -3.45 2.83
CA GLY A 9 -9.35 -3.18 4.23
C GLY A 9 -7.90 -2.72 4.36
N LEU A 10 -7.66 -1.72 5.20
CA LEU A 10 -6.34 -1.20 5.50
C LEU A 10 -6.09 -1.23 7.00
N PHE A 11 -4.91 -1.71 7.39
CA PHE A 11 -4.46 -1.72 8.78
C PHE A 11 -3.06 -1.13 8.86
N GLY A 12 -2.87 -0.16 9.76
CA GLY A 12 -1.57 0.45 10.03
C GLY A 12 -1.28 0.44 11.52
N VAL A 13 -0.03 0.19 11.88
CA VAL A 13 0.42 0.16 13.27
C VAL A 13 1.81 0.79 13.39
N TYR A 14 2.00 1.55 14.46
CA TYR A 14 3.28 2.11 14.90
C TYR A 14 3.55 1.72 16.34
N SER A 15 4.80 1.38 16.63
CA SER A 15 5.30 1.14 17.97
C SER A 15 6.61 1.92 18.18
N PRO A 16 6.80 2.62 19.32
CA PRO A 16 8.07 3.29 19.60
C PRO A 16 9.23 2.31 19.78
N GLU A 17 8.95 1.07 20.13
CA GLU A 17 9.91 -0.01 20.26
C GLU A 17 9.66 -1.08 19.22
N LYS A 18 10.72 -1.80 18.80
CA LYS A 18 10.57 -2.96 17.90
C LYS A 18 9.69 -4.02 18.57
N SER A 19 8.76 -4.53 17.80
CA SER A 19 7.84 -5.59 18.21
C SER A 19 7.40 -6.41 17.00
N ASP A 20 6.75 -7.56 17.23
CA ASP A 20 6.21 -8.43 16.17
C ASP A 20 5.02 -7.76 15.50
N LEU A 21 5.32 -6.73 14.68
CA LEU A 21 4.30 -5.99 13.93
C LEU A 21 3.81 -6.77 12.71
N ALA A 22 4.57 -7.72 12.19
CA ALA A 22 4.10 -8.62 11.15
C ALA A 22 2.85 -9.39 11.62
N LYS A 23 2.94 -10.00 12.80
CA LYS A 23 1.84 -10.75 13.41
C LYS A 23 0.67 -9.86 13.83
N THR A 24 0.96 -8.69 14.40
CA THR A 24 -0.07 -7.71 14.75
C THR A 24 -0.86 -7.28 13.52
N THR A 25 -0.17 -6.99 12.40
CA THR A 25 -0.79 -6.60 11.14
C THR A 25 -1.58 -7.76 10.52
N TYR A 26 -1.05 -8.97 10.60
CA TYR A 26 -1.78 -10.17 10.17
C TYR A 26 -3.15 -10.29 10.86
N TYR A 27 -3.20 -10.17 12.19
CA TYR A 27 -4.47 -10.23 12.91
C TYR A 27 -5.40 -9.07 12.56
N GLY A 28 -4.85 -7.86 12.35
CA GLY A 28 -5.62 -6.72 11.87
C GLY A 28 -6.25 -6.98 10.50
N LEU A 29 -5.48 -7.53 9.55
CA LEU A 29 -5.99 -7.88 8.23
C LEU A 29 -6.98 -9.06 8.28
N PHE A 30 -6.73 -10.05 9.13
CA PHE A 30 -7.66 -11.17 9.32
C PHE A 30 -9.03 -10.69 9.80
N ALA A 31 -9.06 -9.72 10.72
CA ALA A 31 -10.31 -9.09 11.16
C ALA A 31 -11.00 -8.30 10.04
N LEU A 32 -10.24 -7.79 9.07
CA LEU A 32 -10.75 -7.05 7.90
C LEU A 32 -11.00 -7.94 6.68
N GLN A 33 -10.79 -9.26 6.76
CA GLN A 33 -10.87 -10.18 5.63
C GLN A 33 -12.23 -10.15 4.90
N HIS A 34 -13.31 -9.87 5.62
CA HIS A 34 -14.65 -9.74 5.05
C HIS A 34 -14.75 -8.57 4.05
N ARG A 35 -13.82 -7.62 4.08
CA ARG A 35 -13.77 -6.46 3.17
C ARG A 35 -12.98 -6.71 1.90
N GLY A 36 -12.04 -7.69 1.88
CA GLY A 36 -11.23 -7.99 0.71
C GLY A 36 -10.75 -9.44 0.73
N GLN A 37 -11.03 -10.19 -0.34
CA GLN A 37 -10.82 -11.64 -0.40
C GLN A 37 -9.95 -12.08 -1.59
N GLU A 38 -9.45 -11.15 -2.40
CA GLU A 38 -8.70 -11.50 -3.63
C GLU A 38 -7.20 -11.51 -3.42
N ASN A 39 -6.67 -10.51 -2.77
CA ASN A 39 -5.26 -10.45 -2.43
C ASN A 39 -5.01 -9.67 -1.13
N CYS A 40 -3.86 -9.90 -0.56
CA CYS A 40 -3.42 -9.22 0.65
C CYS A 40 -1.91 -8.98 0.63
N GLY A 41 -1.47 -8.02 1.44
CA GLY A 41 -0.05 -7.70 1.58
C GLY A 41 0.26 -7.04 2.91
N ILE A 42 1.48 -7.24 3.37
CA ILE A 42 2.05 -6.61 4.57
C ILE A 42 3.42 -6.05 4.23
N VAL A 43 3.70 -4.87 4.74
CA VAL A 43 5.02 -4.25 4.78
C VAL A 43 5.36 -3.94 6.23
N VAL A 44 6.55 -4.34 6.65
CA VAL A 44 7.11 -4.02 7.96
C VAL A 44 8.36 -3.16 7.77
N ASN A 45 8.47 -2.09 8.52
CA ASN A 45 9.67 -1.25 8.59
C ASN A 45 10.56 -1.68 9.76
N ASP A 46 11.74 -2.19 9.42
CA ASP A 46 12.80 -2.56 10.35
C ASP A 46 13.96 -1.58 10.21
N ASP A 47 13.94 -0.49 10.99
CA ASP A 47 14.96 0.58 10.99
C ASP A 47 15.28 1.14 9.58
N GLY A 48 14.23 1.42 8.81
CA GLY A 48 14.36 1.98 7.46
C GLY A 48 14.47 0.93 6.35
N VAL A 49 14.57 -0.35 6.70
CA VAL A 49 14.48 -1.46 5.76
C VAL A 49 13.04 -1.93 5.67
N LEU A 50 12.43 -1.81 4.48
CA LEU A 50 11.08 -2.30 4.24
C LEU A 50 11.11 -3.76 3.83
N LYS A 51 10.59 -4.65 4.68
CA LYS A 51 10.32 -6.05 4.37
C LYS A 51 8.88 -6.16 3.90
N THR A 52 8.65 -6.80 2.77
CA THR A 52 7.32 -6.89 2.17
C THR A 52 7.00 -8.29 1.69
N TYR A 53 5.76 -8.70 1.92
CA TYR A 53 5.18 -9.88 1.28
C TYR A 53 3.74 -9.58 0.86
N LYS A 54 3.37 -9.98 -0.35
CA LYS A 54 2.02 -9.84 -0.86
C LYS A 54 1.73 -10.90 -1.92
N ASP A 55 0.52 -11.42 -1.90
CA ASP A 55 0.08 -12.42 -2.86
C ASP A 55 -1.45 -12.42 -3.02
N THR A 56 -1.93 -13.21 -3.97
CA THR A 56 -3.34 -13.51 -4.17
C THR A 56 -3.81 -14.57 -3.18
N GLY A 57 -4.98 -14.39 -2.61
CA GLY A 57 -5.59 -15.31 -1.65
C GLY A 57 -6.04 -14.63 -0.36
N LEU A 58 -6.59 -15.45 0.53
CA LEU A 58 -7.01 -15.01 1.86
C LEU A 58 -5.81 -14.82 2.79
N VAL A 59 -5.95 -13.97 3.78
CA VAL A 59 -4.87 -13.63 4.73
C VAL A 59 -4.26 -14.87 5.38
N ASN A 60 -5.09 -15.85 5.78
CA ASN A 60 -4.64 -17.09 6.40
C ASN A 60 -3.94 -18.05 5.41
N ASP A 61 -4.23 -17.94 4.12
CA ASP A 61 -3.64 -18.78 3.09
C ASP A 61 -2.29 -18.21 2.61
N VAL A 62 -2.20 -16.88 2.56
CA VAL A 62 -1.02 -16.15 2.08
C VAL A 62 0.05 -16.04 3.17
N PHE A 63 -0.32 -15.71 4.40
CA PHE A 63 0.65 -15.46 5.48
C PHE A 63 0.85 -16.72 6.35
N THR A 64 1.75 -17.58 5.90
CA THR A 64 2.22 -18.71 6.73
C THR A 64 3.09 -18.22 7.88
N GLN A 65 3.32 -19.10 8.88
CA GLN A 65 4.21 -18.81 10.01
C GLN A 65 5.61 -18.37 9.54
N SER A 66 6.18 -19.07 8.54
CA SER A 66 7.51 -18.74 7.99
C SER A 66 7.53 -17.34 7.36
N ILE A 67 6.50 -16.96 6.61
CA ILE A 67 6.41 -15.63 5.98
C ILE A 67 6.31 -14.52 7.05
N LEU A 68 5.55 -14.77 8.13
CA LEU A 68 5.46 -13.82 9.24
C LEU A 68 6.79 -13.67 9.98
N GLU A 69 7.54 -14.77 10.15
CA GLU A 69 8.88 -14.75 10.75
C GLU A 69 9.89 -14.02 9.85
N ASP A 70 9.81 -14.18 8.52
CA ASP A 70 10.66 -13.47 7.57
C ASP A 70 10.37 -11.95 7.53
N LEU A 71 9.09 -11.55 7.64
CA LEU A 71 8.70 -10.15 7.80
C LEU A 71 9.18 -9.59 9.14
N GLY A 72 9.03 -10.36 10.20
CA GLY A 72 9.66 -10.19 11.50
C GLY A 72 9.19 -8.97 12.28
N GLU A 73 10.12 -8.47 13.09
CA GLU A 73 9.90 -7.33 13.97
C GLU A 73 10.18 -6.01 13.27
N GLY A 74 9.54 -4.96 13.75
CA GLY A 74 9.74 -3.59 13.29
C GLY A 74 9.09 -2.57 14.19
N ASN A 75 9.18 -1.30 13.82
CA ASN A 75 8.56 -0.20 14.56
C ASN A 75 7.34 0.40 13.83
N MET A 76 7.11 -0.01 12.57
CA MET A 76 5.97 0.43 11.78
C MET A 76 5.58 -0.67 10.79
N ALA A 77 4.28 -0.89 10.63
CA ALA A 77 3.79 -1.80 9.60
C ALA A 77 2.49 -1.30 8.99
N VAL A 78 2.27 -1.65 7.74
CA VAL A 78 1.03 -1.42 7.02
C VAL A 78 0.63 -2.66 6.26
N GLY A 79 -0.66 -2.97 6.31
CA GLY A 79 -1.25 -4.10 5.60
C GLY A 79 -2.51 -3.70 4.85
N HIS A 80 -2.83 -4.48 3.82
CA HIS A 80 -3.98 -4.26 2.97
C HIS A 80 -4.61 -5.58 2.54
N VAL A 81 -5.95 -5.62 2.52
CA VAL A 81 -6.75 -6.65 1.86
C VAL A 81 -7.56 -6.01 0.75
N ARG A 82 -7.52 -6.60 -0.44
CA ARG A 82 -8.15 -6.05 -1.63
C ARG A 82 -9.38 -6.84 -2.02
N TYR A 83 -10.43 -6.09 -2.37
CA TYR A 83 -11.57 -6.58 -3.14
C TYR A 83 -11.40 -6.12 -4.59
N GLY A 84 -11.27 -7.04 -5.53
CA GLY A 84 -11.10 -6.72 -6.94
C GLY A 84 -12.41 -6.43 -7.61
N THR A 85 -12.51 -5.32 -8.30
CA THR A 85 -13.72 -4.94 -9.02
C THR A 85 -13.63 -5.19 -10.52
N THR A 86 -12.44 -5.40 -11.10
CA THR A 86 -12.30 -5.68 -12.55
C THR A 86 -10.93 -6.24 -12.90
N GLY A 87 -10.94 -7.21 -13.82
CA GLY A 87 -9.83 -8.04 -14.24
C GLY A 87 -8.55 -7.32 -14.63
N GLY A 88 -7.45 -7.95 -14.31
CA GLY A 88 -6.08 -7.55 -14.57
C GLY A 88 -5.16 -8.38 -13.71
N ASN A 89 -3.86 -8.28 -13.89
CA ASN A 89 -2.87 -9.07 -13.16
C ASN A 89 -2.89 -8.74 -11.66
N GLU A 90 -3.74 -9.45 -10.94
CA GLU A 90 -4.17 -9.18 -9.58
C GLU A 90 -3.01 -9.09 -8.60
N ARG A 91 -1.98 -9.94 -8.79
CA ARG A 91 -0.80 -9.95 -7.91
C ARG A 91 0.03 -8.67 -8.03
N LEU A 92 0.22 -8.10 -9.22
CA LEU A 92 0.94 -6.84 -9.41
C LEU A 92 0.22 -5.68 -8.75
N ASN A 93 -1.10 -5.74 -8.72
CA ASN A 93 -1.96 -4.72 -8.12
C ASN A 93 -2.15 -4.88 -6.61
N SER A 94 -1.54 -5.90 -6.00
CA SER A 94 -1.59 -6.08 -4.55
C SER A 94 -0.86 -4.94 -3.83
N GLN A 95 -1.50 -4.45 -2.78
CA GLN A 95 -0.96 -3.40 -1.92
C GLN A 95 -0.43 -4.02 -0.60
N PRO A 96 0.48 -3.32 0.11
CA PRO A 96 1.00 -1.98 -0.13
C PRO A 96 1.93 -1.89 -1.34
N ILE A 97 2.01 -0.69 -1.95
CA ILE A 97 2.99 -0.35 -2.98
C ILE A 97 4.25 0.16 -2.28
N VAL A 98 5.41 -0.40 -2.64
CA VAL A 98 6.72 0.04 -2.10
C VAL A 98 7.47 0.78 -3.19
N ILE A 99 7.94 1.98 -2.88
CA ILE A 99 8.74 2.83 -3.76
C ILE A 99 10.05 3.20 -3.06
N ASN A 100 11.14 3.09 -3.81
CA ASN A 100 12.45 3.55 -3.40
C ASN A 100 12.83 4.80 -4.19
N HIS A 101 13.29 5.83 -3.49
CA HIS A 101 13.77 7.07 -4.09
C HIS A 101 14.96 7.61 -3.29
N HIS A 102 15.67 8.62 -3.81
CA HIS A 102 16.92 9.10 -3.21
C HIS A 102 16.80 9.68 -1.78
N LYS A 103 15.59 10.01 -1.30
CA LYS A 103 15.34 10.44 0.10
C LYS A 103 14.86 9.29 1.00
N GLY A 104 14.89 8.05 0.54
CA GLY A 104 14.51 6.87 1.30
C GLY A 104 13.52 5.96 0.60
N CYS A 105 12.84 5.13 1.36
CA CYS A 105 11.79 4.24 0.88
C CYS A 105 10.43 4.60 1.49
N MET A 106 9.37 4.28 0.79
CA MET A 106 8.01 4.53 1.20
C MET A 106 7.13 3.32 0.88
N ALA A 107 6.25 2.96 1.81
CA ALA A 107 5.15 2.03 1.56
C ALA A 107 3.82 2.78 1.63
N LEU A 108 2.96 2.54 0.66
CA LEU A 108 1.64 3.17 0.56
C LEU A 108 0.56 2.13 0.33
N ALA A 109 -0.53 2.25 1.09
CA ALA A 109 -1.77 1.54 0.84
C ALA A 109 -2.94 2.53 0.81
N HIS A 110 -3.91 2.29 -0.06
CA HIS A 110 -5.00 3.19 -0.34
C HIS A 110 -6.30 2.41 -0.55
N ASN A 111 -7.34 2.84 0.13
CA ASN A 111 -8.72 2.41 -0.12
C ASN A 111 -9.48 3.56 -0.75
N GLY A 112 -9.77 3.44 -2.01
CA GLY A 112 -10.46 4.47 -2.77
C GLY A 112 -10.28 4.28 -4.26
N ASN A 113 -10.78 5.26 -5.02
CA ASN A 113 -10.63 5.31 -6.47
C ASN A 113 -10.54 6.77 -6.89
N LEU A 114 -9.42 7.15 -7.52
CA LEU A 114 -9.24 8.51 -8.03
C LEU A 114 -10.01 8.69 -9.34
N VAL A 115 -10.82 9.73 -9.38
CA VAL A 115 -11.59 10.10 -10.57
C VAL A 115 -10.66 10.56 -11.69
N ASN A 116 -9.61 11.33 -11.34
CA ASN A 116 -8.63 11.89 -12.29
C ASN A 116 -7.36 11.03 -12.44
N SER A 117 -7.38 9.73 -12.07
CA SER A 117 -6.19 8.87 -12.10
C SER A 117 -5.58 8.73 -13.48
N PHE A 118 -6.40 8.69 -14.53
CA PHE A 118 -5.94 8.53 -15.91
C PHE A 118 -5.13 9.75 -16.38
N GLU A 119 -5.63 10.96 -16.13
CA GLU A 119 -5.00 12.23 -16.48
C GLU A 119 -3.67 12.40 -15.75
N LEU A 120 -3.66 12.10 -14.44
CA LEU A 120 -2.46 12.17 -13.61
C LEU A 120 -1.40 11.17 -14.05
N ARG A 121 -1.81 9.92 -14.34
CA ARG A 121 -0.92 8.88 -14.86
C ARG A 121 -0.30 9.30 -16.18
N LYS A 122 -1.11 9.75 -17.13
CA LYS A 122 -0.64 10.22 -18.44
C LYS A 122 0.38 11.38 -18.31
N ALA A 123 0.12 12.32 -17.40
CA ALA A 123 1.03 13.42 -17.15
C ALA A 123 2.39 12.93 -16.58
N LEU A 124 2.37 11.96 -15.67
CA LEU A 124 3.58 11.35 -15.12
C LEU A 124 4.34 10.54 -16.17
N GLU A 125 3.68 9.72 -16.98
CA GLU A 125 4.30 8.94 -18.06
C GLU A 125 4.95 9.85 -19.11
N THR A 126 4.31 10.98 -19.44
CA THR A 126 4.90 11.99 -20.35
C THR A 126 6.19 12.61 -19.79
N GLN A 127 6.37 12.60 -18.47
CA GLN A 127 7.57 13.05 -17.77
C GLN A 127 8.60 11.93 -17.54
N GLY A 128 8.34 10.72 -18.06
CA GLY A 128 9.25 9.58 -17.99
C GLY A 128 9.01 8.63 -16.82
N SER A 129 7.92 8.77 -16.07
CA SER A 129 7.56 7.78 -15.03
C SER A 129 7.19 6.44 -15.67
N ILE A 130 7.70 5.34 -15.10
CA ILE A 130 7.43 3.97 -15.56
C ILE A 130 6.57 3.30 -14.48
N PHE A 131 5.37 2.90 -14.84
CA PHE A 131 4.43 2.23 -13.96
C PHE A 131 4.55 0.71 -14.04
N HIS A 132 4.42 0.05 -12.90
CA HIS A 132 4.48 -1.41 -12.76
C HIS A 132 3.10 -2.02 -12.49
N THR A 133 2.15 -1.20 -12.07
CA THR A 133 0.77 -1.61 -11.77
C THR A 133 -0.23 -0.79 -12.58
N THR A 134 -1.48 -1.19 -12.55
CA THR A 134 -2.58 -0.41 -13.14
C THR A 134 -3.37 0.38 -12.09
N THR A 135 -2.92 0.38 -10.82
CA THR A 135 -3.64 0.99 -9.71
C THR A 135 -3.42 2.50 -9.66
N ASP A 136 -4.42 3.22 -9.22
CA ASP A 136 -4.34 4.64 -8.85
C ASP A 136 -3.42 4.88 -7.64
N THR A 137 -3.28 3.89 -6.76
CA THR A 137 -2.35 3.93 -5.62
C THR A 137 -0.91 4.18 -6.07
N GLU A 138 -0.48 3.61 -7.20
CA GLU A 138 0.86 3.87 -7.74
C GLU A 138 0.97 5.31 -8.26
N VAL A 139 -0.10 5.87 -8.82
CA VAL A 139 -0.14 7.28 -9.23
C VAL A 139 0.05 8.20 -8.01
N ILE A 140 -0.69 7.93 -6.92
CA ILE A 140 -0.54 8.68 -5.65
C ILE A 140 0.91 8.59 -5.16
N ALA A 141 1.49 7.39 -5.15
CA ALA A 141 2.85 7.17 -4.66
C ALA A 141 3.89 7.95 -5.48
N TYR A 142 3.74 8.01 -6.80
CA TYR A 142 4.60 8.82 -7.67
C TYR A 142 4.44 10.33 -7.41
N LEU A 143 3.21 10.80 -7.22
CA LEU A 143 2.95 12.22 -6.91
C LEU A 143 3.57 12.61 -5.57
N ILE A 144 3.37 11.80 -4.51
CA ILE A 144 4.01 12.03 -3.20
C ILE A 144 5.53 12.05 -3.35
N THR A 145 6.10 11.11 -4.09
CA THR A 145 7.56 11.05 -4.32
C THR A 145 8.05 12.32 -5.03
N LYS A 146 7.35 12.79 -6.06
CA LYS A 146 7.69 14.00 -6.79
C LYS A 146 7.67 15.24 -5.87
N GLU A 147 6.63 15.40 -5.07
CA GLU A 147 6.55 16.49 -4.10
C GLU A 147 7.62 16.35 -2.99
N ARG A 148 7.89 15.13 -2.53
CA ARG A 148 8.92 14.84 -1.52
C ARG A 148 10.33 15.20 -1.99
N ILE A 149 10.61 15.06 -3.27
CA ILE A 149 11.89 15.51 -3.86
C ILE A 149 12.03 17.03 -3.75
N ALA A 150 10.93 17.76 -3.93
CA ALA A 150 10.90 19.22 -3.94
C ALA A 150 10.76 19.88 -2.56
N CYS A 151 10.48 19.10 -1.50
CA CYS A 151 10.33 19.61 -0.13
C CYS A 151 11.00 18.69 0.90
N ASP A 152 11.21 19.21 2.12
CA ASP A 152 11.93 18.49 3.18
C ASP A 152 11.04 17.69 4.12
N SER A 153 9.73 17.92 4.11
CA SER A 153 8.76 17.24 4.95
C SER A 153 7.85 16.31 4.13
N ILE A 154 7.61 15.11 4.65
CA ILE A 154 6.67 14.17 4.04
C ILE A 154 5.22 14.66 4.18
N GLU A 155 4.89 15.32 5.28
CA GLU A 155 3.57 15.90 5.53
C GLU A 155 3.25 16.96 4.47
N THR A 156 4.21 17.85 4.17
CA THR A 156 4.07 18.85 3.10
C THR A 156 3.93 18.20 1.73
N ALA A 157 4.65 17.10 1.48
CA ALA A 157 4.53 16.37 0.22
C ALA A 157 3.16 15.72 0.05
N ILE A 158 2.61 15.16 1.12
CA ILE A 158 1.27 14.58 1.13
C ILE A 158 0.22 15.68 0.91
N ASP A 159 0.29 16.77 1.66
CA ASP A 159 -0.64 17.91 1.57
C ASP A 159 -0.72 18.45 0.13
N ARG A 160 0.43 18.74 -0.48
CA ARG A 160 0.50 19.19 -1.88
C ARG A 160 0.02 18.14 -2.88
N THR A 161 0.13 16.87 -2.54
CA THR A 161 -0.40 15.80 -3.38
C THR A 161 -1.91 15.75 -3.28
N MET A 162 -2.47 15.88 -2.08
CA MET A 162 -3.92 15.87 -1.86
C MET A 162 -4.64 16.97 -2.66
N ASP A 163 -4.02 18.14 -2.84
CA ASP A 163 -4.56 19.22 -3.67
C ASP A 163 -4.74 18.86 -5.16
N LYS A 164 -4.13 17.75 -5.61
CA LYS A 164 -4.16 17.28 -7.01
C LYS A 164 -5.10 16.10 -7.24
N LEU A 165 -5.55 15.48 -6.17
CA LEU A 165 -6.38 14.26 -6.22
C LEU A 165 -7.87 14.64 -6.24
N GLU A 166 -8.66 13.94 -7.10
CA GLU A 166 -10.11 14.09 -7.21
C GLU A 166 -10.82 12.73 -7.03
#